data_e378ac5b9fc11694f9dbf7b67b328cce
#
_entry.id   e378ac5b9fc11694f9dbf7b67b328cce
#
_cell.length_a   1.000
_cell.length_b   1.000
_cell.length_c   1.000
_cell.angle_alpha   90.00
_cell.angle_beta   90.00
_cell.angle_gamma   90.00
#
_symmetry.space_group_name_H-M   'P 1'
#
loop_
_entity.id
_entity.type
_entity.pdbx_description
1 polymer ?
#
loop_
_entity_poly.entity_id
_entity_poly.type
_entity_poly.pdbx_seq_one_letter_code
_entity_poly.pdbx_strand_id
1 'polypeptide(L)'
;MTWRRFLHSQAATMLAADFFHVDCAVTLRRLYCLFVIEVGSRYVHILGVTANPYGPWTTQQIRNLLMDLGDRAAGFRFLVRDRAGQFTASFDSVFQVAGIRIIRSAARVRSPKDKPLVSHCTSSGRFAGV
;
A
#
# COMPACT_ATOMS: atom_id res chain seq x y z
N MET A 1 -24.23 -6.40 -7.67
CA MET A 1 -23.09 -7.08 -7.06
C MET A 1 -22.61 -6.28 -5.86
N THR A 2 -22.42 -6.94 -4.75
CA THR A 2 -21.91 -6.27 -3.57
C THR A 2 -20.40 -6.10 -3.66
N TRP A 3 -19.90 -5.14 -2.92
CA TRP A 3 -18.47 -4.89 -2.87
C TRP A 3 -17.69 -6.12 -2.39
N ARG A 4 -18.22 -6.77 -1.36
CA ARG A 4 -17.58 -7.98 -0.84
C ARG A 4 -17.51 -9.08 -1.89
N ARG A 5 -18.58 -9.24 -2.64
CA ARG A 5 -18.63 -10.27 -3.67
C ARG A 5 -17.65 -9.97 -4.79
N PHE A 6 -17.54 -8.69 -5.15
CA PHE A 6 -16.56 -8.28 -6.15
C PHE A 6 -15.15 -8.59 -5.69
N LEU A 7 -14.81 -8.23 -4.45
CA LEU A 7 -13.49 -8.52 -3.92
C LEU A 7 -13.20 -10.02 -3.91
N HIS A 8 -14.18 -10.80 -3.51
CA HIS A 8 -14.00 -12.23 -3.42
C HIS A 8 -13.73 -12.85 -4.80
N SER A 9 -14.47 -12.42 -5.80
CA SER A 9 -14.34 -13.00 -7.13
C SER A 9 -13.08 -12.54 -7.85
N GLN A 10 -12.53 -11.37 -7.49
CA GLN A 10 -11.39 -10.81 -8.19
C GLN A 10 -10.09 -10.84 -7.37
N ALA A 11 -10.12 -11.49 -6.20
CA ALA A 11 -9.00 -11.44 -5.28
C ALA A 11 -7.67 -11.81 -5.91
N ALA A 12 -7.67 -12.81 -6.78
CA ALA A 12 -6.43 -13.29 -7.39
C ALA A 12 -5.79 -12.27 -8.34
N THR A 13 -6.57 -11.28 -8.80
CA THR A 13 -6.09 -10.27 -9.73
C THR A 13 -5.96 -8.90 -9.09
N MET A 14 -6.08 -8.81 -7.77
CA MET A 14 -6.10 -7.53 -7.07
C MET A 14 -4.88 -7.32 -6.22
N LEU A 15 -4.42 -6.07 -6.24
CA LEU A 15 -3.45 -5.55 -5.30
C LEU A 15 -4.15 -4.50 -4.44
N ALA A 16 -3.67 -4.33 -3.23
CA ALA A 16 -4.15 -3.26 -2.36
C ALA A 16 -2.94 -2.54 -1.80
N ALA A 17 -2.93 -1.23 -1.92
CA ALA A 17 -1.84 -0.40 -1.43
C ALA A 17 -2.34 0.47 -0.28
N ASP A 18 -1.50 0.61 0.73
CA ASP A 18 -1.85 1.43 1.88
C ASP A 18 -0.56 1.85 2.59
N PHE A 19 -0.73 2.78 3.51
CA PHE A 19 0.33 3.21 4.42
C PHE A 19 -0.08 2.89 5.84
N PHE A 20 0.87 2.48 6.64
CA PHE A 20 0.68 2.59 8.08
C PHE A 20 1.81 3.43 8.65
N HIS A 21 1.59 4.00 9.83
CA HIS A 21 2.61 4.83 10.44
C HIS A 21 2.96 4.32 11.83
N VAL A 22 4.17 4.63 12.22
CA VAL A 22 4.70 4.30 13.53
C VAL A 22 5.25 5.59 14.12
N ASP A 23 4.82 5.90 15.32
CA ASP A 23 5.35 7.05 16.04
C ASP A 23 6.49 6.59 16.94
N CYS A 24 7.65 7.16 16.72
CA CYS A 24 8.81 6.81 17.51
C CYS A 24 8.91 7.70 18.73
N ALA A 25 8.78 7.10 19.91
CA ALA A 25 8.80 7.87 21.14
C ALA A 25 10.16 8.48 21.44
N VAL A 26 11.22 7.85 20.96
CA VAL A 26 12.58 8.31 21.23
C VAL A 26 12.93 9.53 20.41
N THR A 27 12.63 9.48 19.10
CA THR A 27 12.99 10.58 18.20
C THR A 27 11.84 11.54 17.97
N LEU A 28 10.65 11.23 18.45
CA LEU A 28 9.44 12.00 18.25
C LEU A 28 9.11 12.18 16.77
N ARG A 29 9.47 11.18 15.98
CA ARG A 29 9.24 11.22 14.53
C ARG A 29 8.21 10.19 14.16
N ARG A 30 7.42 10.56 13.15
CA ARG A 30 6.47 9.63 12.56
C ARG A 30 7.07 9.06 11.29
N LEU A 31 7.08 7.75 11.22
CA LEU A 31 7.56 7.03 10.03
C LEU A 31 6.39 6.38 9.36
N TYR A 32 6.38 6.45 8.04
CA TYR A 32 5.33 5.85 7.22
C TYR A 32 5.89 4.67 6.47
N CYS A 33 5.14 3.59 6.48
CA CYS A 33 5.50 2.39 5.76
C CYS A 33 4.50 2.18 4.63
N LEU A 34 4.99 2.13 3.40
CA LEU A 34 4.16 1.82 2.25
C LEU A 34 4.21 0.33 2.01
N PHE A 35 3.05 -0.28 1.90
CA PHE A 35 2.98 -1.70 1.61
C PHE A 35 1.91 -1.97 0.57
N VAL A 36 2.08 -3.07 -0.15
CA VAL A 36 1.13 -3.55 -1.13
C VAL A 36 0.85 -5.00 -0.85
N ILE A 37 -0.41 -5.36 -0.84
CA ILE A 37 -0.85 -6.73 -0.56
C ILE A 37 -1.39 -7.34 -1.84
N GLU A 38 -0.96 -8.56 -2.15
CA GLU A 38 -1.60 -9.37 -3.17
C GLU A 38 -2.82 -10.01 -2.51
N VAL A 39 -3.99 -9.52 -2.85
CA VAL A 39 -5.20 -9.85 -2.10
C VAL A 39 -5.48 -11.36 -2.10
N GLY A 40 -5.28 -12.01 -3.24
CA GLY A 40 -5.57 -13.45 -3.33
C GLY A 40 -4.66 -14.30 -2.49
N SER A 41 -3.36 -14.07 -2.57
CA SER A 41 -2.37 -14.87 -1.84
C SER A 41 -2.11 -14.33 -0.45
N ARG A 42 -2.53 -13.10 -0.18
CA ARG A 42 -2.25 -12.38 1.06
C ARG A 42 -0.77 -12.11 1.27
N TYR A 43 -0.01 -12.14 0.20
CA TYR A 43 1.41 -11.82 0.28
C TYR A 43 1.58 -10.31 0.41
N VAL A 44 2.40 -9.89 1.35
CA VAL A 44 2.62 -8.48 1.64
C VAL A 44 4.00 -8.06 1.14
N HIS A 45 4.01 -7.03 0.30
CA HIS A 45 5.25 -6.41 -0.16
C HIS A 45 5.46 -5.13 0.63
N ILE A 46 6.51 -5.07 1.42
CA ILE A 46 6.89 -3.84 2.10
C ILE A 46 7.78 -3.07 1.14
N LEU A 47 7.31 -1.94 0.67
CA LEU A 47 8.01 -1.20 -0.36
C LEU A 47 9.05 -0.25 0.20
N GLY A 48 8.74 0.38 1.32
CA GLY A 48 9.70 1.29 1.91
C GLY A 48 9.13 2.01 3.11
N VAL A 49 10.02 2.64 3.85
CA VAL A 49 9.70 3.38 5.05
C VAL A 49 10.31 4.76 4.91
N THR A 50 9.55 5.79 5.23
CA THR A 50 10.03 7.16 5.13
C THR A 50 9.32 8.06 6.13
N ALA A 51 10.01 9.11 6.55
CA ALA A 51 9.38 10.15 7.35
C ALA A 51 8.59 11.12 6.48
N ASN A 52 8.82 11.11 5.18
CA ASN A 52 8.23 12.06 4.24
C ASN A 52 7.62 11.34 3.03
N PRO A 53 6.41 10.80 3.19
CA PRO A 53 5.77 10.00 2.13
C PRO A 53 5.12 10.90 1.07
N TYR A 54 5.94 11.61 0.32
CA TYR A 54 5.41 12.50 -0.71
C TYR A 54 5.28 11.75 -2.04
N GLY A 55 4.58 12.38 -2.99
CA GLY A 55 4.19 11.73 -4.23
C GLY A 55 5.31 11.09 -5.03
N PRO A 56 6.40 11.81 -5.34
CA PRO A 56 7.50 11.22 -6.11
C PRO A 56 8.14 10.00 -5.46
N TRP A 57 8.28 10.02 -4.14
CA TRP A 57 8.81 8.87 -3.42
C TRP A 57 7.89 7.67 -3.57
N THR A 58 6.60 7.92 -3.35
CA THR A 58 5.59 6.87 -3.44
C THR A 58 5.56 6.25 -4.82
N THR A 59 5.61 7.09 -5.85
CA THR A 59 5.61 6.65 -7.23
C THR A 59 6.83 5.78 -7.54
N GLN A 60 7.99 6.17 -7.04
CA GLN A 60 9.21 5.40 -7.29
C GLN A 60 9.13 4.02 -6.65
N GLN A 61 8.55 3.93 -5.45
CA GLN A 61 8.41 2.63 -4.81
C GLN A 61 7.54 1.69 -5.63
N ILE A 62 6.51 2.22 -6.26
CA ILE A 62 5.65 1.39 -7.11
C ILE A 62 6.39 0.94 -8.37
N ARG A 63 7.19 1.79 -8.95
CA ARG A 63 8.01 1.38 -10.10
C ARG A 63 8.92 0.22 -9.72
N ASN A 64 9.52 0.31 -8.55
CA ASN A 64 10.38 -0.76 -8.06
C ASN A 64 9.61 -2.05 -7.89
N LEU A 65 8.38 -1.96 -7.34
CA LEU A 65 7.54 -3.13 -7.16
C LEU A 65 7.23 -3.81 -8.48
N LEU A 66 6.83 -3.02 -9.48
CA LEU A 66 6.47 -3.59 -10.77
C LEU A 66 7.67 -4.24 -11.45
N MET A 67 8.85 -3.70 -11.25
CA MET A 67 10.06 -4.33 -11.74
C MET A 67 10.34 -5.65 -11.05
N ASP A 68 10.12 -5.69 -9.73
CA ASP A 68 10.32 -6.93 -8.97
C ASP A 68 9.31 -7.99 -9.34
N LEU A 69 8.08 -7.61 -9.62
CA LEU A 69 7.05 -8.55 -10.03
C LEU A 69 7.33 -9.11 -11.43
N GLY A 70 7.95 -8.31 -12.28
CA GLY A 70 8.27 -8.75 -13.62
C GLY A 70 7.04 -9.23 -14.37
N ASP A 71 7.10 -10.44 -14.90
CA ASP A 71 6.00 -11.00 -15.67
C ASP A 71 4.75 -11.22 -14.83
N ARG A 72 4.91 -11.37 -13.52
CA ARG A 72 3.76 -11.55 -12.64
C ARG A 72 2.86 -10.32 -12.60
N ALA A 73 3.40 -9.16 -12.92
CA ALA A 73 2.60 -7.94 -12.95
C ALA A 73 1.43 -8.05 -13.93
N ALA A 74 1.60 -8.79 -15.00
CA ALA A 74 0.55 -8.94 -16.00
C ALA A 74 -0.66 -9.71 -15.47
N GLY A 75 -0.50 -10.44 -14.38
CA GLY A 75 -1.60 -11.17 -13.76
C GLY A 75 -2.50 -10.32 -12.90
N PHE A 76 -2.09 -9.09 -12.60
CA PHE A 76 -2.89 -8.21 -11.77
C PHE A 76 -3.67 -7.24 -12.63
N ARG A 77 -4.93 -7.05 -12.30
CA ARG A 77 -5.83 -6.19 -13.07
C ARG A 77 -6.30 -4.98 -12.32
N PHE A 78 -6.29 -5.03 -10.98
CA PHE A 78 -6.86 -3.98 -10.16
C PHE A 78 -5.92 -3.64 -9.02
N LEU A 79 -5.87 -2.36 -8.70
CA LEU A 79 -5.24 -1.87 -7.48
C LEU A 79 -6.26 -1.09 -6.69
N VAL A 80 -6.45 -1.45 -5.43
CA VAL A 80 -7.33 -0.72 -4.51
C VAL A 80 -6.46 0.16 -3.64
N ARG A 81 -6.82 1.42 -3.52
CA ARG A 81 -6.18 2.37 -2.61
C ARG A 81 -7.20 3.36 -2.10
N ASP A 82 -6.87 4.02 -1.01
CA ASP A 82 -7.75 5.06 -0.51
C ASP A 82 -7.42 6.39 -1.19
N ARG A 83 -7.99 7.48 -0.68
CA ARG A 83 -7.85 8.80 -1.29
C ARG A 83 -6.76 9.65 -0.67
N ALA A 84 -5.81 9.02 0.00
CA ALA A 84 -4.74 9.78 0.64
C ALA A 84 -3.94 10.57 -0.39
N GLY A 85 -3.50 11.75 0.02
CA GLY A 85 -2.80 12.65 -0.87
C GLY A 85 -1.46 12.13 -1.40
N GLN A 86 -0.88 11.14 -0.73
CA GLN A 86 0.35 10.52 -1.19
C GLN A 86 0.16 9.74 -2.49
N PHE A 87 -1.08 9.34 -2.78
CA PHE A 87 -1.39 8.63 -4.00
C PHE A 87 -1.79 9.63 -5.07
N THR A 88 -0.80 10.09 -5.79
CA THR A 88 -0.97 11.14 -6.80
C THR A 88 -1.35 10.54 -8.15
N ALA A 89 -1.61 11.43 -9.12
CA ALA A 89 -1.87 11.00 -10.49
C ALA A 89 -0.68 10.23 -11.07
N SER A 90 0.54 10.60 -10.68
CA SER A 90 1.73 9.89 -11.13
C SER A 90 1.76 8.47 -10.60
N PHE A 91 1.33 8.28 -9.36
CA PHE A 91 1.20 6.94 -8.78
C PHE A 91 0.24 6.10 -9.62
N ASP A 92 -0.92 6.65 -9.91
CA ASP A 92 -1.93 5.93 -10.69
C ASP A 92 -1.41 5.61 -12.08
N SER A 93 -0.69 6.54 -12.71
CA SER A 93 -0.17 6.35 -14.05
C SER A 93 0.75 5.16 -14.17
N VAL A 94 1.57 4.92 -13.16
CA VAL A 94 2.49 3.78 -13.19
C VAL A 94 1.72 2.48 -13.31
N PHE A 95 0.64 2.34 -12.55
CA PHE A 95 -0.19 1.15 -12.63
C PHE A 95 -0.96 1.08 -13.93
N GLN A 96 -1.48 2.21 -14.40
CA GLN A 96 -2.27 2.24 -15.63
C GLN A 96 -1.44 1.85 -16.85
N VAL A 97 -0.20 2.28 -16.89
CA VAL A 97 0.71 1.87 -17.97
C VAL A 97 0.96 0.37 -17.95
N ALA A 98 0.96 -0.21 -16.76
CA ALA A 98 1.12 -1.66 -16.62
C ALA A 98 -0.17 -2.44 -16.87
N GLY A 99 -1.26 -1.76 -17.18
CA GLY A 99 -2.53 -2.41 -17.44
C GLY A 99 -3.37 -2.68 -16.20
N ILE A 100 -3.03 -2.05 -15.10
CA ILE A 100 -3.72 -2.25 -13.82
C ILE A 100 -4.66 -1.08 -13.59
N ARG A 101 -5.94 -1.39 -13.37
CA ARG A 101 -6.95 -0.37 -13.13
C ARG A 101 -6.96 0.04 -11.67
N ILE A 102 -7.04 1.33 -11.44
CA ILE A 102 -7.08 1.89 -10.09
C ILE A 102 -8.52 1.94 -9.60
N ILE A 103 -8.74 1.42 -8.40
CA ILE A 103 -10.01 1.53 -7.71
C ILE A 103 -9.75 2.30 -6.43
N ARG A 104 -10.36 3.48 -6.33
CA ARG A 104 -10.24 4.29 -5.13
C ARG A 104 -11.36 3.90 -4.18
N SER A 105 -10.97 3.56 -2.97
CA SER A 105 -11.94 3.22 -1.94
C SER A 105 -12.72 4.48 -1.57
N ALA A 106 -14.02 4.45 -1.79
CA ALA A 106 -14.86 5.59 -1.49
C ALA A 106 -15.12 5.72 0.00
N ALA A 107 -15.21 4.60 0.69
CA ALA A 107 -15.52 4.58 2.10
C ALA A 107 -14.24 4.41 2.89
N ARG A 108 -13.97 5.35 3.76
CA ARG A 108 -12.90 5.17 4.72
C ARG A 108 -13.38 4.22 5.77
N VAL A 109 -12.76 3.09 5.84
CA VAL A 109 -13.05 2.16 6.91
C VAL A 109 -12.40 2.69 8.18
N ARG A 110 -13.21 2.94 9.18
CA ARG A 110 -12.69 3.34 10.49
C ARG A 110 -12.06 2.12 11.10
N SER A 111 -10.77 2.05 11.03
CA SER A 111 -10.05 0.88 11.49
C SER A 111 -9.05 1.30 12.54
N PRO A 112 -8.49 0.33 13.25
CA PRO A 112 -7.44 0.63 14.22
C PRO A 112 -6.26 1.40 13.64
N LYS A 113 -6.09 1.40 12.34
CA LYS A 113 -5.01 2.17 11.74
C LYS A 113 -5.20 3.66 11.90
N ASP A 114 -6.40 4.10 12.21
CA ASP A 114 -6.65 5.50 12.50
C ASP A 114 -6.03 5.91 13.82
N LYS A 115 -5.68 4.95 14.64
CA LYS A 115 -4.97 5.21 15.86
C LYS A 115 -3.48 5.04 15.59
N PRO A 116 -2.66 5.95 16.10
CA PRO A 116 -1.23 5.76 15.94
C PRO A 116 -0.81 4.49 16.62
N LEU A 117 -0.01 3.73 15.90
CA LEU A 117 0.62 2.56 16.48
C LEU A 117 1.78 3.08 17.30
N VAL A 118 1.58 3.08 18.61
CA VAL A 118 2.67 3.44 19.49
C VAL A 118 3.58 2.24 19.56
N SER A 119 4.59 2.25 18.77
CA SER A 119 5.55 1.18 18.83
C SER A 119 6.85 1.75 19.33
N HIS A 120 7.57 0.91 19.98
CA HIS A 120 8.88 1.27 20.43
C HIS A 120 9.79 1.26 19.21
N CYS A 121 10.50 2.32 19.00
CA CYS A 121 11.53 2.33 17.98
C CYS A 121 12.68 1.49 18.47
N THR A 122 12.43 0.21 18.55
CA THR A 122 13.45 -0.69 19.00
C THR A 122 14.43 -0.93 17.88
N SER A 123 15.57 -1.40 18.24
CA SER A 123 16.61 -1.65 17.28
C SER A 123 16.27 -2.78 16.30
N SER A 124 15.26 -3.54 16.63
CA SER A 124 14.94 -4.68 15.77
C SER A 124 14.48 -4.27 14.39
N GLY A 125 13.91 -3.09 14.28
CA GLY A 125 13.36 -2.65 13.00
C GLY A 125 12.29 -3.52 12.46
N ARG A 126 11.80 -4.43 13.23
CA ARG A 126 10.79 -5.35 12.78
C ARG A 126 9.42 -4.73 12.92
N PHE A 127 8.65 -4.83 11.86
CA PHE A 127 7.29 -4.32 11.88
C PHE A 127 6.39 -5.50 12.22
N ALA A 128 6.02 -5.58 13.47
CA ALA A 128 5.19 -6.69 13.92
C ALA A 128 3.85 -6.66 13.21
N GLY A 129 3.35 -7.80 12.90
CA GLY A 129 2.06 -7.92 12.28
C GLY A 129 2.05 -7.77 10.77
N VAL A 130 3.19 -7.57 10.20
CA VAL A 130 3.31 -7.49 8.75
C VAL A 130 3.49 -8.85 8.16
#